data_8cb3a9d81fb8c803289e7782af5f941a
#
_entry.id   8cb3a9d81fb8c803289e7782af5f941a
#
_cell.length_a   1.000
_cell.length_b   1.000
_cell.length_c   1.000
_cell.angle_alpha   90.00
_cell.angle_beta   90.00
_cell.angle_gamma   90.00
#
_symmetry.space_group_name_H-M   'P 1'
#
loop_
_entity.id
_entity.type
_entity.pdbx_description
1 polymer ?
#
loop_
_entity_poly.entity_id
_entity_poly.type
_entity_poly.pdbx_seq_one_letter_code
_entity_poly.pdbx_strand_id
1 'polypeptide(L)'
;MAERADLLPGLVVASYGRHFLVETPDGKRLTCHPRGKKSKAVVGDQVLWQGTHDEGTIEKVLERRNLFYRRDEVRTKSFAANLDQVLILVAADPEFSESQLARALIATEAEQIKPLVALNKSDLVEPFAKAWARLLPYRSMGYGVLPLSLRLSSPTDSAQLLGHLQGKTTLVLGPSGAGKSTLINLLVPGALVVTGEISQALNSGKHTTTSTTLYWVDAGRTTALIDSPGFQEFGLNHIEPTRLAGCMPDLKPHIGHCKFYNCTHLHEPGCAVIAAIESPDSPHPVGKRRYQIYGELFAELSQPQRY
;
A
#
# COMPACT_ATOMS: atom_id res chain seq x y z
N MET A 1 12.18 -46.03 -3.28
CA MET A 1 11.67 -45.07 -2.31
C MET A 1 12.31 -43.73 -2.67
N ALA A 2 11.56 -42.78 -3.21
CA ALA A 2 12.10 -41.44 -3.49
C ALA A 2 12.42 -40.78 -2.15
N GLU A 3 13.66 -40.39 -1.92
CA GLU A 3 14.07 -39.52 -0.81
C GLU A 3 13.16 -38.32 -0.81
N ARG A 4 12.44 -38.10 0.28
CA ARG A 4 11.77 -36.82 0.51
C ARG A 4 12.87 -35.78 0.66
N ALA A 5 13.12 -35.02 -0.39
CA ALA A 5 14.00 -33.88 -0.29
C ALA A 5 13.49 -32.96 0.82
N ASP A 6 14.35 -32.62 1.78
CA ASP A 6 14.01 -31.76 2.90
C ASP A 6 13.61 -30.38 2.38
N LEU A 7 12.41 -29.95 2.77
CA LEU A 7 11.92 -28.60 2.44
C LEU A 7 12.61 -27.57 3.34
N LEU A 8 13.20 -26.58 2.75
CA LEU A 8 13.90 -25.51 3.43
C LEU A 8 13.02 -24.25 3.56
N PRO A 9 13.07 -23.52 4.68
CA PRO A 9 12.37 -22.27 4.83
C PRO A 9 13.03 -21.15 4.02
N GLY A 10 12.23 -20.18 3.56
CA GLY A 10 12.72 -18.99 2.87
C GLY A 10 11.69 -17.87 2.86
N LEU A 11 12.17 -16.67 2.56
CA LEU A 11 11.37 -15.45 2.41
C LEU A 11 11.41 -15.01 0.94
N VAL A 12 10.27 -14.75 0.34
CA VAL A 12 10.21 -14.17 -1.01
C VAL A 12 10.56 -12.68 -0.92
N VAL A 13 11.72 -12.31 -1.46
CA VAL A 13 12.23 -10.92 -1.41
C VAL A 13 12.10 -10.17 -2.72
N ALA A 14 11.88 -10.85 -3.85
CA ALA A 14 11.55 -10.18 -5.12
C ALA A 14 10.69 -11.07 -6.02
N SER A 15 9.92 -10.41 -6.91
CA SER A 15 9.06 -11.08 -7.89
C SER A 15 9.28 -10.48 -9.27
N TYR A 16 9.65 -11.32 -10.24
CA TYR A 16 9.93 -10.98 -11.64
C TYR A 16 9.00 -11.78 -12.58
N GLY A 17 7.70 -11.57 -12.43
CA GLY A 17 6.70 -12.30 -13.20
C GLY A 17 6.57 -13.76 -12.75
N ARG A 18 7.30 -14.68 -13.39
CA ARG A 18 7.27 -16.13 -13.06
C ARG A 18 8.42 -16.59 -12.18
N HIS A 19 9.38 -15.71 -11.91
CA HIS A 19 10.56 -16.01 -11.10
C HIS A 19 10.48 -15.23 -9.80
N PHE A 20 10.92 -15.87 -8.73
CA PHE A 20 10.98 -15.27 -7.40
C PHE A 20 12.41 -15.35 -6.88
N LEU A 21 12.84 -14.33 -6.19
CA LEU A 21 14.05 -14.38 -5.40
C LEU A 21 13.67 -14.77 -3.97
N VAL A 22 14.17 -15.91 -3.53
CA VAL A 22 13.94 -16.41 -2.16
C VAL A 22 15.21 -16.22 -1.37
N GLU A 23 15.08 -15.57 -0.21
CA GLU A 23 16.17 -15.38 0.74
C GLU A 23 16.07 -16.44 1.84
N THR A 24 17.16 -17.15 2.07
CA THR A 24 17.30 -18.16 3.12
C THR A 24 17.59 -17.48 4.49
N PRO A 25 17.41 -18.18 5.62
CA PRO A 25 17.70 -17.61 6.95
C PRO A 25 19.14 -17.10 7.11
N ASP A 26 20.12 -17.71 6.47
CA ASP A 26 21.51 -17.27 6.42
C ASP A 26 21.79 -16.11 5.48
N GLY A 27 20.75 -15.67 4.72
CA GLY A 27 20.78 -14.51 3.83
C GLY A 27 21.24 -14.76 2.41
N LYS A 28 21.41 -16.01 2.03
CA LYS A 28 21.67 -16.39 0.66
C LYS A 28 20.39 -16.18 -0.16
N ARG A 29 20.52 -15.63 -1.38
CA ARG A 29 19.40 -15.40 -2.29
C ARG A 29 19.50 -16.33 -3.48
N LEU A 30 18.39 -16.99 -3.79
CA LEU A 30 18.28 -18.00 -4.83
C LEU A 30 17.08 -17.70 -5.71
N THR A 31 17.24 -17.91 -7.01
CA THR A 31 16.10 -17.85 -7.95
C THR A 31 15.25 -19.10 -7.78
N CYS A 32 13.97 -18.91 -7.54
CA CYS A 32 13.01 -19.97 -7.37
C CYS A 32 11.83 -19.85 -8.34
N HIS A 33 11.33 -21.01 -8.75
CA HIS A 33 10.13 -21.12 -9.58
C HIS A 33 8.98 -21.71 -8.76
N PRO A 34 7.72 -21.31 -9.01
CA PRO A 34 6.59 -21.92 -8.34
C PRO A 34 6.32 -23.32 -8.87
N ARG A 35 5.97 -24.28 -8.01
CA ARG A 35 5.51 -25.57 -8.43
C ARG A 35 4.15 -25.48 -9.10
N GLY A 36 4.13 -25.63 -10.42
CA GLY A 36 2.90 -25.59 -11.22
C GLY A 36 2.29 -24.19 -11.39
N LYS A 37 1.15 -24.12 -12.09
CA LYS A 37 0.48 -22.86 -12.48
C LYS A 37 -0.26 -22.15 -11.33
N LYS A 38 -0.46 -22.79 -10.19
CA LYS A 38 -1.35 -22.32 -9.10
C LYS A 38 -0.63 -21.58 -7.95
N SER A 39 0.69 -21.65 -7.86
CA SER A 39 1.39 -20.92 -6.79
C SER A 39 1.38 -19.43 -7.08
N LYS A 40 0.65 -18.68 -6.26
CA LYS A 40 0.59 -17.20 -6.30
C LYS A 40 1.45 -16.63 -5.18
N ALA A 41 2.73 -17.00 -5.13
CA ALA A 41 3.66 -16.39 -4.19
C ALA A 41 3.78 -14.88 -4.49
N VAL A 42 3.96 -14.10 -3.44
CA VAL A 42 4.20 -12.65 -3.52
C VAL A 42 5.35 -12.26 -2.61
N VAL A 43 5.90 -11.08 -2.77
CA VAL A 43 6.95 -10.56 -1.88
C VAL A 43 6.42 -10.47 -0.45
N GLY A 44 7.25 -10.88 0.52
CA GLY A 44 6.86 -10.98 1.93
C GLY A 44 6.29 -12.36 2.33
N ASP A 45 6.04 -13.27 1.37
CA ASP A 45 5.63 -14.63 1.71
C ASP A 45 6.76 -15.43 2.35
N GLN A 46 6.44 -16.12 3.43
CA GLN A 46 7.24 -17.21 3.93
C GLN A 46 6.90 -18.48 3.13
N VAL A 47 7.92 -19.18 2.66
CA VAL A 47 7.77 -20.33 1.78
C VAL A 47 8.59 -21.51 2.25
N LEU A 48 8.16 -22.70 1.84
CA LEU A 48 8.98 -23.90 1.88
C LEU A 48 9.41 -24.18 0.43
N TRP A 49 10.71 -24.32 0.24
CA TRP A 49 11.31 -24.57 -1.06
C TRP A 49 12.31 -25.73 -1.04
N GLN A 50 12.58 -26.28 -2.20
CA GLN A 50 13.64 -27.26 -2.39
C GLN A 50 14.42 -26.94 -3.66
N GLY A 51 15.66 -27.32 -3.73
CA GLY A 51 16.44 -27.11 -4.93
C GLY A 51 17.90 -27.48 -4.83
N THR A 52 18.63 -27.19 -5.88
CA THR A 52 20.07 -27.32 -6.01
C THR A 52 20.76 -26.03 -5.58
N HIS A 53 22.11 -25.94 -5.79
CA HIS A 53 22.88 -24.79 -5.29
C HIS A 53 22.49 -23.44 -5.86
N ASP A 54 21.90 -23.36 -7.06
CA ASP A 54 21.67 -22.09 -7.78
C ASP A 54 20.20 -21.79 -8.09
N GLU A 55 19.33 -22.80 -8.12
CA GLU A 55 17.90 -22.65 -8.41
C GLU A 55 17.04 -23.51 -7.49
N GLY A 56 15.80 -23.06 -7.25
CA GLY A 56 14.88 -23.77 -6.40
C GLY A 56 13.45 -23.79 -6.92
N THR A 57 12.64 -24.63 -6.29
CA THR A 57 11.19 -24.71 -6.51
C THR A 57 10.46 -24.35 -5.22
N ILE A 58 9.56 -23.38 -5.27
CA ILE A 58 8.66 -23.08 -4.17
C ILE A 58 7.59 -24.17 -4.14
N GLU A 59 7.64 -25.00 -3.10
CA GLU A 59 6.74 -26.13 -2.90
C GLU A 59 5.46 -25.70 -2.18
N LYS A 60 5.60 -24.78 -1.22
CA LYS A 60 4.48 -24.32 -0.40
C LYS A 60 4.67 -22.86 0.00
N VAL A 61 3.59 -22.08 -0.11
CA VAL A 61 3.46 -20.78 0.58
C VAL A 61 2.84 -21.04 1.95
N LEU A 62 3.46 -20.51 3.00
CA LEU A 62 2.96 -20.63 4.36
C LEU A 62 1.76 -19.70 4.59
N GLU A 63 1.06 -19.88 5.70
CA GLU A 63 -0.08 -19.07 6.06
C GLU A 63 0.32 -17.59 6.21
N ARG A 64 -0.47 -16.72 5.58
CA ARG A 64 -0.24 -15.27 5.60
C ARG A 64 -1.01 -14.63 6.74
N ARG A 65 -0.39 -13.64 7.40
CA ARG A 65 -1.12 -12.75 8.33
C ARG A 65 -2.10 -11.84 7.57
N ASN A 66 -1.67 -11.33 6.43
CA ASN A 66 -2.44 -10.48 5.53
C ASN A 66 -1.86 -10.54 4.11
N LEU A 67 -2.65 -10.05 3.15
CA LEU A 67 -2.24 -9.89 1.76
C LEU A 67 -2.75 -8.54 1.26
N PHE A 68 -1.85 -7.67 0.82
CA PHE A 68 -2.26 -6.41 0.21
C PHE A 68 -2.35 -6.55 -1.31
N TYR A 69 -3.53 -6.25 -1.86
CA TYR A 69 -3.82 -6.40 -3.28
C TYR A 69 -4.83 -5.37 -3.75
N ARG A 70 -4.94 -5.19 -5.05
CA ARG A 70 -6.03 -4.48 -5.71
C ARG A 70 -6.74 -5.41 -6.67
N ARG A 71 -8.00 -5.14 -6.92
CA ARG A 71 -8.78 -5.84 -7.92
C ARG A 71 -9.53 -4.84 -8.78
N ASP A 72 -9.20 -4.84 -10.06
CA ASP A 72 -9.93 -4.16 -11.10
C ASP A 72 -11.00 -5.11 -11.64
N GLU A 73 -11.84 -4.67 -12.57
CA GLU A 73 -12.89 -5.52 -13.18
C GLU A 73 -12.35 -6.83 -13.77
N VAL A 74 -11.13 -6.80 -14.33
CA VAL A 74 -10.54 -7.92 -15.09
C VAL A 74 -9.40 -8.61 -14.35
N ARG A 75 -8.67 -7.90 -13.49
CA ARG A 75 -7.40 -8.39 -12.92
C ARG A 75 -7.29 -8.15 -11.44
N THR A 76 -6.75 -9.16 -10.74
CA THR A 76 -6.25 -9.00 -9.38
C THR A 76 -4.73 -8.86 -9.43
N LYS A 77 -4.19 -7.81 -8.80
CA LYS A 77 -2.76 -7.61 -8.61
C LYS A 77 -2.44 -7.63 -7.13
N SER A 78 -1.75 -8.67 -6.70
CA SER A 78 -1.19 -8.74 -5.34
C SER A 78 0.14 -7.99 -5.31
N PHE A 79 0.37 -7.23 -4.24
CA PHE A 79 1.58 -6.45 -4.04
C PHE A 79 2.54 -7.13 -3.11
N ALA A 80 2.09 -7.40 -1.88
CA ALA A 80 2.92 -8.01 -0.85
C ALA A 80 2.07 -8.67 0.23
N ALA A 81 2.69 -9.56 1.01
CA ALA A 81 2.07 -10.25 2.13
C ALA A 81 2.83 -10.01 3.44
N ASN A 82 2.21 -10.36 4.56
CA ASN A 82 2.78 -10.31 5.91
C ASN A 82 3.27 -8.91 6.31
N LEU A 83 2.54 -7.88 5.89
CA LEU A 83 2.85 -6.49 6.15
C LEU A 83 2.49 -6.08 7.58
N ASP A 84 3.30 -5.23 8.19
CA ASP A 84 2.98 -4.53 9.43
C ASP A 84 2.31 -3.18 9.14
N GLN A 85 2.69 -2.54 8.03
CA GLN A 85 2.11 -1.26 7.62
C GLN A 85 2.27 -0.98 6.13
N VAL A 86 1.47 -0.02 5.64
CA VAL A 86 1.60 0.55 4.29
C VAL A 86 1.93 2.02 4.41
N LEU A 87 3.07 2.44 3.89
CA LEU A 87 3.46 3.84 3.75
C LEU A 87 2.92 4.39 2.43
N ILE A 88 1.94 5.28 2.52
CA ILE A 88 1.36 5.96 1.36
C ILE A 88 2.08 7.30 1.19
N LEU A 89 3.01 7.35 0.25
CA LEU A 89 3.80 8.54 -0.06
C LEU A 89 3.06 9.37 -1.11
N VAL A 90 2.67 10.58 -0.73
CA VAL A 90 2.11 11.60 -1.60
C VAL A 90 3.06 12.81 -1.65
N ALA A 91 2.88 13.72 -2.60
CA ALA A 91 3.71 14.91 -2.73
C ALA A 91 2.85 16.17 -2.76
N ALA A 92 3.45 17.29 -2.36
CA ALA A 92 2.85 18.61 -2.52
C ALA A 92 2.76 19.01 -4.00
N ASP A 93 3.72 18.51 -4.82
CA ASP A 93 3.77 18.71 -6.25
C ASP A 93 4.40 17.48 -6.94
N PRO A 94 3.75 16.89 -7.97
CA PRO A 94 2.41 17.20 -8.45
C PRO A 94 1.35 16.97 -7.38
N GLU A 95 0.27 17.73 -7.45
CA GLU A 95 -0.83 17.69 -6.49
C GLU A 95 -1.42 16.27 -6.40
N PHE A 96 -1.57 15.76 -5.19
CA PHE A 96 -2.09 14.40 -4.99
C PHE A 96 -3.60 14.31 -5.17
N SER A 97 -4.08 13.18 -5.67
CA SER A 97 -5.49 12.87 -5.77
C SER A 97 -6.04 12.33 -4.45
N GLU A 98 -7.04 13.01 -3.87
CA GLU A 98 -7.72 12.52 -2.68
C GLU A 98 -8.49 11.22 -2.91
N SER A 99 -9.02 11.02 -4.11
CA SER A 99 -9.69 9.78 -4.47
C SER A 99 -8.70 8.60 -4.47
N GLN A 100 -7.49 8.79 -5.03
CA GLN A 100 -6.45 7.75 -4.97
C GLN A 100 -5.96 7.48 -3.55
N LEU A 101 -5.77 8.54 -2.74
CA LEU A 101 -5.41 8.39 -1.33
C LEU A 101 -6.50 7.61 -0.57
N ALA A 102 -7.77 7.97 -0.78
CA ALA A 102 -8.88 7.28 -0.15
C ALA A 102 -8.95 5.80 -0.53
N ARG A 103 -8.75 5.46 -1.82
CA ARG A 103 -8.71 4.07 -2.28
C ARG A 103 -7.60 3.25 -1.59
N ALA A 104 -6.41 3.83 -1.46
CA ALA A 104 -5.31 3.16 -0.76
C ALA A 104 -5.62 2.94 0.73
N LEU A 105 -6.18 3.95 1.40
CA LEU A 105 -6.60 3.85 2.80
C LEU A 105 -7.70 2.82 2.99
N ILE A 106 -8.73 2.83 2.15
CA ILE A 106 -9.82 1.84 2.18
C ILE A 106 -9.28 0.42 2.02
N ALA A 107 -8.32 0.21 1.12
CA ALA A 107 -7.70 -1.10 0.96
C ALA A 107 -6.89 -1.53 2.20
N THR A 108 -6.21 -0.60 2.88
CA THR A 108 -5.49 -0.92 4.13
C THR A 108 -6.46 -1.25 5.26
N GLU A 109 -7.57 -0.52 5.38
CA GLU A 109 -8.62 -0.79 6.38
C GLU A 109 -9.30 -2.14 6.14
N ALA A 110 -9.58 -2.47 4.86
CA ALA A 110 -10.20 -3.76 4.50
C ALA A 110 -9.34 -4.96 4.90
N GLU A 111 -8.02 -4.84 4.78
CA GLU A 111 -7.03 -5.87 5.10
C GLU A 111 -6.45 -5.75 6.52
N GLN A 112 -6.96 -4.80 7.31
CA GLN A 112 -6.51 -4.52 8.70
C GLN A 112 -5.00 -4.26 8.80
N ILE A 113 -4.43 -3.59 7.78
CA ILE A 113 -3.01 -3.20 7.75
C ILE A 113 -2.92 -1.73 8.14
N LYS A 114 -2.00 -1.39 9.04
CA LYS A 114 -1.84 -0.02 9.53
C LYS A 114 -1.36 0.92 8.42
N PRO A 115 -2.10 1.97 8.03
CA PRO A 115 -1.61 2.96 7.10
C PRO A 115 -0.76 4.04 7.80
N LEU A 116 0.22 4.54 7.07
CA LEU A 116 1.00 5.73 7.40
C LEU A 116 1.06 6.60 6.15
N VAL A 117 0.63 7.85 6.24
CA VAL A 117 0.70 8.80 5.12
C VAL A 117 1.94 9.67 5.29
N ALA A 118 2.68 9.89 4.22
CA ALA A 118 3.77 10.85 4.22
C ALA A 118 3.59 11.86 3.08
N LEU A 119 3.60 13.15 3.41
CA LEU A 119 3.55 14.24 2.45
C LEU A 119 4.98 14.73 2.18
N ASN A 120 5.49 14.44 1.00
CA ASN A 120 6.82 14.84 0.57
C ASN A 120 6.84 16.24 -0.05
N LYS A 121 8.04 16.78 -0.19
CA LYS A 121 8.36 18.10 -0.76
C LYS A 121 7.91 19.27 0.13
N SER A 122 8.15 19.15 1.43
CA SER A 122 7.88 20.24 2.40
C SER A 122 8.76 21.47 2.16
N ASP A 123 9.80 21.35 1.34
CA ASP A 123 10.62 22.45 0.82
C ASP A 123 9.86 23.40 -0.13
N LEU A 124 8.75 22.94 -0.72
CA LEU A 124 7.87 23.75 -1.57
C LEU A 124 6.77 24.42 -0.72
N VAL A 125 7.09 25.56 -0.08
CA VAL A 125 6.29 26.17 1.00
C VAL A 125 4.80 26.31 0.65
N GLU A 126 4.45 27.00 -0.46
CA GLU A 126 3.05 27.23 -0.82
C GLU A 126 2.31 25.96 -1.27
N PRO A 127 2.84 25.14 -2.18
CA PRO A 127 2.20 23.87 -2.55
C PRO A 127 2.04 22.95 -1.33
N PHE A 128 3.05 22.92 -0.46
CA PHE A 128 3.00 22.09 0.75
C PHE A 128 1.91 22.54 1.71
N ALA A 129 1.77 23.84 1.97
CA ALA A 129 0.73 24.36 2.85
C ALA A 129 -0.69 23.98 2.37
N LYS A 130 -0.94 24.10 1.06
CA LYS A 130 -2.21 23.68 0.44
C LYS A 130 -2.44 22.16 0.58
N ALA A 131 -1.44 21.35 0.26
CA ALA A 131 -1.52 19.91 0.37
C ALA A 131 -1.70 19.45 1.83
N TRP A 132 -1.01 20.09 2.78
CA TRP A 132 -1.10 19.82 4.21
C TRP A 132 -2.48 20.11 4.78
N ALA A 133 -3.10 21.22 4.35
CA ALA A 133 -4.47 21.57 4.72
C ALA A 133 -5.49 20.52 4.25
N ARG A 134 -5.30 19.96 3.04
CA ARG A 134 -6.16 18.89 2.49
C ARG A 134 -6.02 17.57 3.26
N LEU A 135 -4.91 17.35 3.96
CA LEU A 135 -4.71 16.19 4.82
C LEU A 135 -5.28 16.35 6.23
N LEU A 136 -5.86 17.52 6.57
CA LEU A 136 -6.46 17.76 7.88
C LEU A 136 -7.55 16.72 8.23
N PRO A 137 -8.53 16.40 7.36
CA PRO A 137 -9.54 15.39 7.66
C PRO A 137 -8.93 14.02 7.98
N TYR A 138 -7.88 13.64 7.29
CA TYR A 138 -7.20 12.35 7.50
C TYR A 138 -6.50 12.29 8.87
N ARG A 139 -5.89 13.40 9.29
CA ARG A 139 -5.31 13.51 10.64
C ARG A 139 -6.38 13.44 11.73
N SER A 140 -7.52 14.10 11.51
CA SER A 140 -8.66 14.06 12.43
C SER A 140 -9.29 12.69 12.57
N MET A 141 -9.19 11.84 11.53
CA MET A 141 -9.58 10.42 11.56
C MET A 141 -8.59 9.52 12.32
N GLY A 142 -7.46 10.07 12.79
CA GLY A 142 -6.44 9.33 13.53
C GLY A 142 -5.34 8.70 12.68
N TYR A 143 -5.30 8.99 11.37
CA TYR A 143 -4.19 8.52 10.54
C TYR A 143 -2.89 9.26 10.90
N GLY A 144 -1.79 8.50 10.98
CA GLY A 144 -0.46 9.08 11.04
C GLY A 144 -0.14 9.80 9.74
N VAL A 145 0.19 11.09 9.82
CA VAL A 145 0.58 11.91 8.65
C VAL A 145 1.89 12.62 8.97
N LEU A 146 2.93 12.35 8.16
CA LEU A 146 4.27 12.88 8.34
C LEU A 146 4.60 13.90 7.25
N PRO A 147 5.13 15.09 7.60
CA PRO A 147 5.77 15.98 6.64
C PRO A 147 7.18 15.47 6.33
N LEU A 148 7.59 15.51 5.05
CA LEU A 148 8.92 15.10 4.60
C LEU A 148 9.49 16.04 3.54
N SER A 149 10.82 16.22 3.56
CA SER A 149 11.58 16.73 2.43
C SER A 149 12.71 15.76 2.08
N LEU A 150 12.44 14.81 1.20
CA LEU A 150 13.43 13.81 0.80
C LEU A 150 14.59 14.44 0.00
N ARG A 151 14.40 15.62 -0.61
CA ARG A 151 15.44 16.35 -1.34
C ARG A 151 16.46 16.97 -0.39
N LEU A 152 16.00 17.58 0.69
CA LEU A 152 16.87 18.24 1.66
C LEU A 152 17.49 17.26 2.65
N SER A 153 16.99 16.03 2.70
CA SER A 153 17.50 14.93 3.53
C SER A 153 17.82 15.36 4.97
N SER A 154 16.89 16.12 5.58
CA SER A 154 17.05 16.56 6.97
C SER A 154 17.30 15.35 7.87
N PRO A 155 18.35 15.34 8.69
CA PRO A 155 18.59 14.26 9.66
C PRO A 155 17.38 14.02 10.57
N THR A 156 16.66 15.09 10.92
CA THR A 156 15.46 15.02 11.77
C THR A 156 14.31 14.30 11.06
N ASP A 157 14.04 14.64 9.80
CA ASP A 157 12.97 14.00 9.01
C ASP A 157 13.27 12.51 8.79
N SER A 158 14.54 12.21 8.48
CA SER A 158 15.00 10.83 8.30
C SER A 158 14.87 10.01 9.58
N ALA A 159 15.28 10.58 10.74
CA ALA A 159 15.17 9.91 12.03
C ALA A 159 13.69 9.69 12.44
N GLN A 160 12.83 10.69 12.23
CA GLN A 160 11.41 10.57 12.49
C GLN A 160 10.78 9.46 11.65
N LEU A 161 11.05 9.45 10.35
CA LEU A 161 10.56 8.42 9.44
C LEU A 161 11.06 7.03 9.85
N LEU A 162 12.37 6.88 10.12
CA LEU A 162 12.95 5.62 10.59
C LEU A 162 12.30 5.12 11.88
N GLY A 163 11.97 6.00 12.82
CA GLY A 163 11.24 5.64 14.04
C GLY A 163 9.86 5.01 13.76
N HIS A 164 9.19 5.43 12.70
CA HIS A 164 7.92 4.81 12.28
C HIS A 164 8.09 3.47 11.55
N LEU A 165 9.25 3.25 10.92
CA LEU A 165 9.54 2.06 10.11
C LEU A 165 10.22 0.94 10.90
N GLN A 166 10.94 1.28 11.97
CA GLN A 166 11.78 0.35 12.73
C GLN A 166 11.03 -0.89 13.19
N GLY A 167 11.64 -2.05 12.96
CA GLY A 167 11.09 -3.35 13.33
C GLY A 167 9.86 -3.79 12.52
N LYS A 168 9.61 -3.17 11.37
CA LYS A 168 8.40 -3.43 10.57
C LYS A 168 8.71 -3.76 9.12
N THR A 169 7.83 -4.56 8.52
CA THR A 169 7.75 -4.76 7.08
C THR A 169 6.76 -3.77 6.50
N THR A 170 7.25 -2.80 5.74
CA THR A 170 6.47 -1.68 5.21
C THR A 170 6.39 -1.73 3.70
N LEU A 171 5.18 -1.81 3.15
CA LEU A 171 4.95 -1.59 1.72
C LEU A 171 4.92 -0.10 1.42
N VAL A 172 5.71 0.35 0.44
CA VAL A 172 5.73 1.75 -0.02
C VAL A 172 4.84 1.90 -1.24
N LEU A 173 3.79 2.70 -1.10
CA LEU A 173 2.86 3.06 -2.18
C LEU A 173 2.95 4.55 -2.47
N GLY A 174 2.58 4.94 -3.68
CA GLY A 174 2.45 6.36 -4.03
C GLY A 174 2.50 6.57 -5.55
N PRO A 175 1.96 7.69 -6.05
CA PRO A 175 1.96 8.02 -7.47
C PRO A 175 3.37 8.23 -8.00
N SER A 176 3.49 8.30 -9.32
CA SER A 176 4.73 8.71 -9.97
C SER A 176 5.10 10.14 -9.53
N GLY A 177 6.37 10.39 -9.30
CA GLY A 177 6.84 11.69 -8.84
C GLY A 177 6.66 12.00 -7.35
N ALA A 178 6.03 11.12 -6.56
CA ALA A 178 5.90 11.30 -5.11
C ALA A 178 7.23 11.17 -4.35
N GLY A 179 8.25 10.52 -4.94
CA GLY A 179 9.58 10.37 -4.35
C GLY A 179 9.88 8.98 -3.78
N LYS A 180 9.15 7.92 -4.18
CA LYS A 180 9.37 6.55 -3.68
C LYS A 180 10.80 6.05 -3.87
N SER A 181 11.34 6.15 -5.08
CA SER A 181 12.72 5.74 -5.36
C SER A 181 13.74 6.55 -4.56
N THR A 182 13.50 7.85 -4.38
CA THR A 182 14.35 8.71 -3.55
C THR A 182 14.32 8.26 -2.09
N LEU A 183 13.13 7.95 -1.56
CA LEU A 183 12.96 7.45 -0.20
C LEU A 183 13.70 6.13 0.02
N ILE A 184 13.55 5.18 -0.91
CA ILE A 184 14.22 3.88 -0.81
C ILE A 184 15.72 4.03 -0.86
N ASN A 185 16.26 4.82 -1.82
CA ASN A 185 17.70 5.06 -1.94
C ASN A 185 18.28 5.81 -0.73
N LEU A 186 17.48 6.67 -0.08
CA LEU A 186 17.88 7.36 1.15
C LEU A 186 18.04 6.39 2.32
N LEU A 187 17.08 5.47 2.49
CA LEU A 187 17.04 4.55 3.62
C LEU A 187 17.84 3.26 3.37
N VAL A 188 18.07 2.91 2.11
CA VAL A 188 18.81 1.72 1.68
C VAL A 188 19.82 2.12 0.61
N PRO A 189 20.99 2.66 0.97
CA PRO A 189 21.96 3.21 -0.01
C PRO A 189 22.43 2.22 -1.09
N GLY A 190 22.37 0.92 -0.81
CA GLY A 190 22.71 -0.14 -1.78
C GLY A 190 21.57 -0.56 -2.73
N ALA A 191 20.38 -0.01 -2.59
CA ALA A 191 19.21 -0.42 -3.39
C ALA A 191 19.33 -0.06 -4.88
N LEU A 192 20.00 1.05 -5.22
CA LEU A 192 20.21 1.58 -6.58
C LEU A 192 18.90 1.65 -7.42
N VAL A 193 17.81 2.02 -6.77
CA VAL A 193 16.51 2.17 -7.45
C VAL A 193 16.57 3.39 -8.37
N VAL A 194 16.21 3.20 -9.65
CA VAL A 194 16.24 4.27 -10.66
C VAL A 194 15.23 5.35 -10.32
N THR A 195 15.70 6.58 -10.12
CA THR A 195 14.83 7.75 -9.89
C THR A 195 14.28 8.31 -11.20
N GLY A 196 13.15 9.02 -11.14
CA GLY A 196 12.52 9.61 -12.31
C GLY A 196 13.41 10.63 -13.04
N GLU A 197 14.28 11.35 -12.33
CA GLU A 197 15.23 12.31 -12.92
C GLU A 197 16.27 11.60 -13.79
N ILE A 198 16.81 10.46 -13.34
CA ILE A 198 17.75 9.64 -14.11
C ILE A 198 17.04 8.98 -15.30
N SER A 199 15.78 8.55 -15.13
CA SER A 199 14.98 7.98 -16.22
C SER A 199 14.71 8.98 -17.35
N GLN A 200 14.50 10.26 -17.02
CA GLN A 200 14.35 11.34 -18.03
C GLN A 200 15.68 11.64 -18.73
N ALA A 201 16.79 11.69 -17.98
CA ALA A 201 18.12 11.95 -18.54
C ALA A 201 18.60 10.87 -19.52
N LEU A 202 18.20 9.63 -19.31
CA LEU A 202 18.56 8.49 -20.17
C LEU A 202 17.67 8.34 -21.40
N ASN A 203 16.71 9.23 -21.66
CA ASN A 203 15.76 9.17 -22.79
C ASN A 203 15.05 7.81 -22.94
N SER A 204 15.07 6.99 -21.90
CA SER A 204 14.42 5.69 -21.87
C SER A 204 12.98 5.84 -21.41
N GLY A 205 12.12 6.32 -22.29
CA GLY A 205 10.68 6.31 -22.08
C GLY A 205 10.21 4.91 -21.74
N LYS A 206 9.73 4.68 -20.49
CA LYS A 206 9.18 3.46 -19.91
C LYS A 206 10.13 2.61 -19.04
N HIS A 207 10.69 3.17 -17.99
CA HIS A 207 11.08 2.34 -16.85
C HIS A 207 10.17 2.64 -15.64
N THR A 208 8.92 2.22 -15.75
CA THR A 208 8.07 1.98 -14.58
C THR A 208 8.64 0.73 -13.92
N THR A 209 8.96 0.79 -12.64
CA THR A 209 9.35 -0.38 -11.83
C THR A 209 8.33 -1.50 -12.09
N THR A 210 8.75 -2.58 -12.75
CA THR A 210 7.85 -3.69 -13.12
C THR A 210 7.86 -4.82 -12.10
N SER A 211 8.83 -4.81 -11.19
CA SER A 211 9.03 -5.82 -10.16
C SER A 211 8.74 -5.27 -8.76
N THR A 212 8.21 -6.11 -7.89
CA THR A 212 8.11 -5.83 -6.46
C THR A 212 9.34 -6.38 -5.77
N THR A 213 10.00 -5.59 -4.93
CA THR A 213 11.26 -5.96 -4.27
C THR A 213 11.27 -5.53 -2.81
N LEU A 214 11.76 -6.41 -1.94
CA LEU A 214 12.00 -6.15 -0.53
C LEU A 214 13.45 -5.77 -0.29
N TYR A 215 13.64 -4.69 0.43
CA TYR A 215 14.94 -4.17 0.85
C TYR A 215 15.04 -4.15 2.37
N TRP A 216 16.13 -4.68 2.91
CA TRP A 216 16.44 -4.55 4.33
C TRP A 216 17.05 -3.18 4.61
N VAL A 217 16.50 -2.45 5.58
CA VAL A 217 16.98 -1.13 6.00
C VAL A 217 18.16 -1.27 6.96
N ASP A 218 18.16 -2.35 7.75
CA ASP A 218 19.18 -2.62 8.75
C ASP A 218 19.87 -3.97 8.51
N ALA A 219 21.12 -4.09 8.97
CA ALA A 219 21.91 -5.31 8.86
C ALA A 219 21.32 -6.49 9.65
N GLY A 220 20.54 -6.21 10.70
CA GLY A 220 19.85 -7.22 11.50
C GLY A 220 18.61 -7.79 10.83
N ARG A 221 18.20 -7.27 9.66
CA ARG A 221 17.01 -7.69 8.92
C ARG A 221 15.74 -7.65 9.74
N THR A 222 15.60 -6.61 10.55
CA THR A 222 14.42 -6.39 11.38
C THR A 222 13.46 -5.40 10.74
N THR A 223 13.95 -4.51 9.87
CA THR A 223 13.20 -3.46 9.19
C THR A 223 13.27 -3.65 7.69
N ALA A 224 12.12 -3.79 7.04
CA ALA A 224 12.04 -4.00 5.59
C ALA A 224 11.16 -2.95 4.90
N LEU A 225 11.61 -2.51 3.73
CA LEU A 225 10.81 -1.74 2.78
C LEU A 225 10.51 -2.60 1.56
N ILE A 226 9.26 -2.60 1.13
CA ILE A 226 8.84 -3.27 -0.11
C ILE A 226 8.47 -2.18 -1.11
N ASP A 227 9.24 -2.07 -2.20
CA ASP A 227 8.89 -1.24 -3.35
C ASP A 227 7.94 -1.97 -4.27
N SER A 228 6.88 -1.30 -4.68
CA SER A 228 5.87 -1.89 -5.54
C SER A 228 5.52 -0.94 -6.69
N PRO A 229 5.47 -1.45 -7.93
CA PRO A 229 5.07 -0.66 -9.07
C PRO A 229 3.56 -0.41 -9.08
N GLY A 230 3.17 0.80 -9.50
CA GLY A 230 1.83 1.08 -9.98
C GLY A 230 0.79 1.38 -8.91
N PHE A 231 0.80 2.64 -8.46
CA PHE A 231 -0.29 3.23 -7.68
C PHE A 231 -1.42 3.82 -8.56
N GLN A 232 -1.20 3.89 -9.88
CA GLN A 232 -2.22 4.36 -10.83
C GLN A 232 -3.35 3.33 -10.90
N GLU A 233 -4.60 3.76 -10.89
CA GLU A 233 -5.79 2.91 -10.98
C GLU A 233 -5.88 1.85 -9.88
N PHE A 234 -6.11 2.29 -8.64
CA PHE A 234 -6.27 1.37 -7.52
C PHE A 234 -7.72 0.88 -7.44
N GLY A 235 -8.03 -0.22 -8.13
CA GLY A 235 -9.35 -0.85 -8.12
C GLY A 235 -9.67 -1.53 -6.78
N LEU A 236 -10.90 -1.38 -6.33
CA LEU A 236 -11.44 -1.91 -5.07
C LEU A 236 -12.51 -2.98 -5.27
N ASN A 237 -12.61 -3.59 -6.47
CA ASN A 237 -13.67 -4.56 -6.82
C ASN A 237 -13.70 -5.84 -5.96
N HIS A 238 -12.79 -5.96 -5.01
CA HIS A 238 -12.84 -7.01 -3.99
C HIS A 238 -13.61 -6.60 -2.73
N ILE A 239 -14.01 -5.34 -2.62
CA ILE A 239 -14.77 -4.80 -1.49
C ILE A 239 -16.25 -4.76 -1.90
N GLU A 240 -17.09 -5.46 -1.16
CA GLU A 240 -18.54 -5.36 -1.36
C GLU A 240 -19.03 -3.95 -1.07
N PRO A 241 -19.93 -3.37 -1.90
CA PRO A 241 -20.43 -2.01 -1.70
C PRO A 241 -20.96 -1.76 -0.29
N THR A 242 -21.64 -2.75 0.29
CA THR A 242 -22.19 -2.70 1.66
C THR A 242 -21.12 -2.65 2.75
N ARG A 243 -19.88 -3.05 2.46
CA ARG A 243 -18.74 -3.00 3.39
C ARG A 243 -17.95 -1.71 3.27
N LEU A 244 -18.15 -0.93 2.21
CA LEU A 244 -17.32 0.24 1.88
C LEU A 244 -17.32 1.27 3.01
N ALA A 245 -18.50 1.62 3.56
CA ALA A 245 -18.61 2.57 4.68
C ALA A 245 -17.82 2.12 5.91
N GLY A 246 -17.77 0.80 6.18
CA GLY A 246 -17.00 0.21 7.27
C GLY A 246 -15.48 0.33 7.12
N CYS A 247 -15.00 0.54 5.89
CA CYS A 247 -13.59 0.80 5.58
C CYS A 247 -13.25 2.30 5.55
N MET A 248 -14.15 3.17 6.00
CA MET A 248 -13.94 4.62 6.07
C MET A 248 -14.12 5.08 7.52
N PRO A 249 -13.04 5.42 8.26
CA PRO A 249 -13.10 5.71 9.68
C PRO A 249 -14.00 6.89 10.07
N ASP A 250 -14.21 7.83 9.15
CA ASP A 250 -15.12 8.96 9.31
C ASP A 250 -16.61 8.58 9.16
N LEU A 251 -16.92 7.52 8.39
CA LEU A 251 -18.28 7.00 8.23
C LEU A 251 -18.62 5.91 9.25
N LYS A 252 -17.62 5.11 9.62
CA LYS A 252 -17.77 3.94 10.49
C LYS A 252 -18.52 4.19 11.80
N PRO A 253 -18.33 5.32 12.54
CA PRO A 253 -19.05 5.59 13.78
C PRO A 253 -20.56 5.75 13.60
N HIS A 254 -21.02 6.03 12.37
CA HIS A 254 -22.44 6.26 12.07
C HIS A 254 -23.16 5.00 11.58
N ILE A 255 -22.41 3.92 11.28
CA ILE A 255 -22.99 2.65 10.81
C ILE A 255 -23.78 2.03 11.96
N GLY A 256 -25.01 1.55 11.65
CA GLY A 256 -25.92 0.96 12.65
C GLY A 256 -26.82 1.99 13.36
N HIS A 257 -26.61 3.30 13.17
CA HIS A 257 -27.45 4.36 13.72
C HIS A 257 -28.49 4.90 12.71
N CYS A 258 -28.55 4.34 11.53
CA CYS A 258 -29.52 4.71 10.50
C CYS A 258 -30.90 4.11 10.79
N LYS A 259 -31.97 4.76 10.32
CA LYS A 259 -33.33 4.26 10.44
C LYS A 259 -33.52 2.86 9.78
N PHE A 260 -32.78 2.58 8.70
CA PHE A 260 -32.86 1.33 7.96
C PHE A 260 -31.59 0.52 8.12
N TYR A 261 -31.70 -0.80 8.37
CA TYR A 261 -30.57 -1.70 8.56
C TYR A 261 -29.71 -1.91 7.29
N ASN A 262 -30.34 -1.76 6.12
CA ASN A 262 -29.70 -1.88 4.80
C ASN A 262 -29.40 -0.51 4.14
N CYS A 263 -29.19 0.52 4.97
CA CYS A 263 -28.92 1.88 4.50
C CYS A 263 -27.65 1.90 3.63
N THR A 264 -27.76 2.47 2.44
CA THR A 264 -26.60 2.69 1.57
C THR A 264 -25.88 4.00 1.86
N HIS A 265 -26.41 4.80 2.78
CA HIS A 265 -25.90 6.12 3.20
C HIS A 265 -25.86 7.17 2.08
N LEU A 266 -26.63 7.00 0.99
CA LEU A 266 -26.66 7.92 -0.16
C LEU A 266 -27.89 8.81 -0.20
N HIS A 267 -29.07 8.27 0.11
CA HIS A 267 -30.34 8.99 -0.09
C HIS A 267 -31.43 8.60 0.92
N GLU A 268 -31.17 7.66 1.82
CA GLU A 268 -32.20 7.17 2.72
C GLU A 268 -32.57 8.20 3.81
N PRO A 269 -33.86 8.44 4.04
CA PRO A 269 -34.31 9.33 5.11
C PRO A 269 -33.95 8.75 6.47
N GLY A 270 -33.42 9.60 7.37
CA GLY A 270 -32.96 9.18 8.68
C GLY A 270 -31.63 8.44 8.65
N CYS A 271 -30.80 8.72 7.65
CA CYS A 271 -29.43 8.22 7.57
C CYS A 271 -28.52 9.01 8.52
N ALA A 272 -27.83 8.34 9.43
CA ALA A 272 -26.93 8.96 10.39
C ALA A 272 -25.68 9.56 9.73
N VAL A 273 -25.19 8.98 8.63
CA VAL A 273 -24.06 9.53 7.87
C VAL A 273 -24.45 10.87 7.22
N ILE A 274 -25.63 10.96 6.58
CA ILE A 274 -26.10 12.19 5.96
C ILE A 274 -26.30 13.27 7.04
N ALA A 275 -26.90 12.93 8.17
CA ALA A 275 -27.07 13.86 9.30
C ALA A 275 -25.72 14.37 9.82
N ALA A 276 -24.66 13.54 9.84
CA ALA A 276 -23.33 13.94 10.29
C ALA A 276 -22.63 14.92 9.32
N ILE A 277 -22.97 14.90 8.03
CA ILE A 277 -22.45 15.88 7.04
C ILE A 277 -23.10 17.25 7.25
N GLU A 278 -24.37 17.25 7.61
CA GLU A 278 -25.19 18.46 7.78
C GLU A 278 -24.95 19.12 9.14
N SER A 279 -24.40 18.40 10.12
CA SER A 279 -24.14 18.89 11.47
C SER A 279 -22.66 19.13 11.72
N PRO A 280 -22.17 20.37 11.68
CA PRO A 280 -20.77 20.70 12.00
C PRO A 280 -20.35 20.32 13.42
N ASP A 281 -21.32 20.28 14.34
CA ASP A 281 -21.10 19.96 15.76
C ASP A 281 -21.14 18.44 16.06
N SER A 282 -21.22 17.61 15.03
CA SER A 282 -21.14 16.16 15.20
C SER A 282 -19.82 15.78 15.89
N PRO A 283 -19.82 14.88 16.87
CA PRO A 283 -18.59 14.38 17.49
C PRO A 283 -17.69 13.63 16.47
N HIS A 284 -18.29 13.19 15.37
CA HIS A 284 -17.60 12.54 14.24
C HIS A 284 -18.09 13.16 12.93
N PRO A 285 -17.61 14.37 12.56
CA PRO A 285 -18.10 15.03 11.36
C PRO A 285 -17.60 14.32 10.11
N VAL A 286 -18.49 14.17 9.13
CA VAL A 286 -18.14 13.63 7.81
C VAL A 286 -17.92 14.78 6.84
N GLY A 287 -16.73 14.91 6.30
CA GLY A 287 -16.40 15.96 5.33
C GLY A 287 -17.13 15.76 3.99
N LYS A 288 -17.67 16.85 3.40
CA LYS A 288 -18.39 16.78 2.11
C LYS A 288 -17.58 16.10 1.01
N ARG A 289 -16.28 16.39 0.90
CA ARG A 289 -15.40 15.76 -0.11
C ARG A 289 -15.24 14.27 0.14
N ARG A 290 -15.11 13.84 1.39
CA ARG A 290 -15.04 12.44 1.78
C ARG A 290 -16.31 11.68 1.44
N TYR A 291 -17.45 12.29 1.74
CA TYR A 291 -18.75 11.73 1.38
C TYR A 291 -18.95 11.64 -0.13
N GLN A 292 -18.51 12.64 -0.89
CA GLN A 292 -18.53 12.58 -2.36
C GLN A 292 -17.72 11.40 -2.87
N ILE A 293 -16.48 11.20 -2.35
CA ILE A 293 -15.64 10.05 -2.70
C ILE A 293 -16.34 8.73 -2.35
N TYR A 294 -17.01 8.65 -1.20
CA TYR A 294 -17.82 7.49 -0.85
C TYR A 294 -18.88 7.18 -1.89
N GLY A 295 -19.66 8.18 -2.29
CA GLY A 295 -20.72 8.02 -3.31
C GLY A 295 -20.17 7.58 -4.66
N GLU A 296 -19.07 8.19 -5.12
CA GLU A 296 -18.37 7.81 -6.36
C GLU A 296 -17.92 6.34 -6.31
N LEU A 297 -17.31 5.92 -5.21
CA LEU A 297 -16.83 4.54 -5.02
C LEU A 297 -17.98 3.54 -4.88
N PHE A 298 -19.03 3.90 -4.15
CA PHE A 298 -20.20 3.04 -4.01
C PHE A 298 -20.87 2.78 -5.38
N ALA A 299 -21.02 3.83 -6.19
CA ALA A 299 -21.55 3.70 -7.54
C ALA A 299 -20.67 2.82 -8.44
N GLU A 300 -19.35 2.99 -8.37
CA GLU A 300 -18.39 2.16 -9.11
C GLU A 300 -18.50 0.68 -8.71
N LEU A 301 -18.48 0.39 -7.42
CA LEU A 301 -18.50 -0.99 -6.90
C LEU A 301 -19.86 -1.67 -7.08
N SER A 302 -20.95 -0.90 -7.26
CA SER A 302 -22.29 -1.41 -7.49
C SER A 302 -22.57 -1.74 -8.95
N GLN A 303 -21.64 -1.43 -9.86
CA GLN A 303 -21.82 -1.79 -11.28
C GLN A 303 -21.74 -3.30 -11.46
N PRO A 304 -22.61 -3.88 -12.29
CA PRO A 304 -22.54 -5.30 -12.59
C PRO A 304 -21.18 -5.62 -13.23
N GLN A 305 -20.45 -6.59 -12.65
CA GLN A 305 -19.20 -7.04 -13.24
C GLN A 305 -19.48 -7.59 -14.64
N ARG A 306 -18.88 -6.98 -15.67
CA ARG A 306 -18.90 -7.52 -17.03
C ARG A 306 -17.93 -8.70 -17.07
N TYR A 307 -18.51 -9.91 -17.19
CA TYR A 307 -17.77 -11.16 -17.40
C TYR A 307 -17.31 -11.28 -18.84
#